data_18473f78d1a284d5cc2a0a72a5fe1323
#
_entry.id   18473f78d1a284d5cc2a0a72a5fe1323
#
_cell.length_a   1.000
_cell.length_b   1.000
_cell.length_c   1.000
_cell.angle_alpha   90.00
_cell.angle_beta   90.00
_cell.angle_gamma   90.00
#
_symmetry.space_group_name_H-M   'P 1'
#
loop_
_entity.id
_entity.type
_entity.pdbx_description
1 polymer ?
#
loop_
_entity_poly.entity_id
_entity_poly.type
_entity_poly.pdbx_seq_one_letter_code
_entity_poly.pdbx_strand_id
1 'polypeptide(L)'
;RRSGMRYDIIVLGGGPAGLSAAVAARGRNKSVLVVGNRWQDSPLARAERVDNYLGLPGVTGTELLEQFRRHAEELGADFVLGRVISLMAWNGFHLTVGSEIYEGETLILAPGVVRQAKYPGETEYLGRGVSYCATCDGMLYRGKPVAVVGRSGDAPREASYLKSLGCQVVYAAAKRPETLEEDIPFVQANRLEITGAQTVTALVADGAPIPCSGVFILRDAVAPTDLLPQLETRENAIRVDRSMSTSVPGVFAAGDCTGGPLQVSKAVGEGLVAALSAAEYLDRRGSEPPAGASSGT
;
A
#
# COMPACT_ATOMS: atom_id res chain seq x y z
N ARG A 1 -1.61 -9.25 -18.17
CA ARG A 1 -0.81 -8.07 -17.74
C ARG A 1 -0.80 -7.08 -18.91
N ARG A 2 -1.46 -5.94 -18.75
CA ARG A 2 -1.41 -4.85 -19.74
C ARG A 2 -0.39 -3.82 -19.25
N SER A 3 0.89 -4.05 -19.47
CA SER A 3 1.96 -3.07 -19.23
C SER A 3 1.72 -1.84 -20.13
N GLY A 4 1.79 -0.64 -19.55
CA GLY A 4 1.63 0.62 -20.27
C GLY A 4 0.19 1.12 -20.43
N MET A 5 -0.79 0.52 -19.74
CA MET A 5 -2.18 1.02 -19.73
C MET A 5 -2.38 1.97 -18.57
N ARG A 6 -2.92 3.16 -18.84
CA ARG A 6 -3.37 4.12 -17.85
C ARG A 6 -4.81 3.81 -17.46
N TYR A 7 -5.06 3.64 -16.18
CA TYR A 7 -6.38 3.36 -15.63
C TYR A 7 -7.12 4.64 -15.26
N ASP A 8 -8.44 4.62 -15.35
CA ASP A 8 -9.26 5.71 -14.81
C ASP A 8 -9.13 5.77 -13.29
N ILE A 9 -9.16 4.60 -12.64
CA ILE A 9 -9.14 4.48 -11.19
C ILE A 9 -8.17 3.37 -10.78
N ILE A 10 -7.23 3.69 -9.90
CA ILE A 10 -6.45 2.68 -9.18
C ILE A 10 -6.97 2.58 -7.76
N VAL A 11 -7.23 1.35 -7.29
CA VAL A 11 -7.68 1.05 -5.94
C VAL A 11 -6.55 0.39 -5.16
N LEU A 12 -6.14 0.98 -4.06
CA LEU A 12 -5.16 0.41 -3.13
C LEU A 12 -5.86 -0.37 -2.04
N GLY A 13 -5.82 -1.68 -2.13
CA GLY A 13 -6.40 -2.62 -1.18
C GLY A 13 -7.51 -3.46 -1.79
N GLY A 14 -7.35 -4.78 -1.71
CA GLY A 14 -8.30 -5.80 -2.20
C GLY A 14 -9.26 -6.31 -1.13
N GLY A 15 -9.55 -5.52 -0.10
CA GLY A 15 -10.56 -5.80 0.91
C GLY A 15 -11.97 -5.37 0.49
N PRO A 16 -12.98 -5.48 1.39
CA PRO A 16 -14.37 -5.17 1.09
C PRO A 16 -14.60 -3.78 0.47
N ALA A 17 -13.91 -2.75 0.99
CA ALA A 17 -14.04 -1.38 0.47
C ALA A 17 -13.48 -1.27 -0.96
N GLY A 18 -12.29 -1.80 -1.20
CA GLY A 18 -11.65 -1.75 -2.52
C GLY A 18 -12.40 -2.57 -3.56
N LEU A 19 -12.90 -3.75 -3.20
CA LEU A 19 -13.68 -4.59 -4.11
C LEU A 19 -15.03 -3.96 -4.43
N SER A 20 -15.71 -3.35 -3.45
CA SER A 20 -16.93 -2.57 -3.67
C SER A 20 -16.66 -1.37 -4.60
N ALA A 21 -15.55 -0.66 -4.39
CA ALA A 21 -15.16 0.44 -5.25
C ALA A 21 -14.91 -0.05 -6.70
N ALA A 22 -14.24 -1.18 -6.87
CA ALA A 22 -14.00 -1.76 -8.20
C ALA A 22 -15.30 -2.12 -8.92
N VAL A 23 -16.23 -2.79 -8.24
CA VAL A 23 -17.56 -3.12 -8.79
C VAL A 23 -18.32 -1.86 -9.22
N ALA A 24 -18.39 -0.85 -8.34
CA ALA A 24 -19.10 0.39 -8.62
C ALA A 24 -18.49 1.19 -9.79
N ALA A 25 -17.17 1.28 -9.85
CA ALA A 25 -16.45 1.97 -10.91
C ALA A 25 -16.63 1.26 -12.27
N ARG A 26 -16.56 -0.08 -12.30
CA ARG A 26 -16.85 -0.86 -13.52
C ARG A 26 -18.28 -0.66 -13.99
N GLY A 27 -19.25 -0.57 -13.08
CA GLY A 27 -20.64 -0.22 -13.41
C GLY A 27 -20.80 1.19 -14.01
N ARG A 28 -19.80 2.06 -13.88
CA ARG A 28 -19.70 3.38 -14.53
C ARG A 28 -18.79 3.39 -15.76
N ASN A 29 -18.46 2.22 -16.32
CA ASN A 29 -17.56 2.04 -17.47
C ASN A 29 -16.15 2.62 -17.28
N LYS A 30 -15.68 2.77 -16.02
CA LYS A 30 -14.31 3.17 -15.74
C LYS A 30 -13.38 1.97 -15.75
N SER A 31 -12.19 2.11 -16.30
CA SER A 31 -11.12 1.12 -16.20
C SER A 31 -10.55 1.12 -14.79
N VAL A 32 -10.41 -0.05 -14.17
CA VAL A 32 -10.04 -0.18 -12.77
C VAL A 32 -8.92 -1.18 -12.58
N LEU A 33 -7.89 -0.77 -11.85
CA LEU A 33 -6.86 -1.65 -11.33
C LEU A 33 -6.96 -1.72 -9.81
N VAL A 34 -7.09 -2.92 -9.27
CA VAL A 34 -6.99 -3.18 -7.83
C VAL A 34 -5.59 -3.69 -7.50
N VAL A 35 -4.87 -2.97 -6.66
CA VAL A 35 -3.54 -3.36 -6.17
C VAL A 35 -3.65 -3.73 -4.71
N GLY A 36 -3.18 -4.91 -4.34
CA GLY A 36 -3.22 -5.34 -2.95
C GLY A 36 -2.45 -6.62 -2.70
N ASN A 37 -2.30 -6.96 -1.42
CA ASN A 37 -1.73 -8.21 -0.98
C ASN A 37 -2.69 -9.38 -1.25
N ARG A 38 -2.24 -10.59 -0.95
CA ARG A 38 -3.10 -11.77 -1.04
C ARG A 38 -4.30 -11.59 -0.12
N TRP A 39 -5.50 -11.78 -0.65
CA TRP A 39 -6.75 -11.60 0.11
C TRP A 39 -6.86 -12.57 1.30
N GLN A 40 -6.20 -13.75 1.21
CA GLN A 40 -6.13 -14.73 2.30
C GLN A 40 -5.45 -14.15 3.56
N ASP A 41 -4.59 -13.13 3.40
CA ASP A 41 -3.87 -12.51 4.51
C ASP A 41 -4.70 -11.40 5.18
N SER A 42 -5.88 -11.08 4.62
CA SER A 42 -6.75 -10.02 5.16
C SER A 42 -7.35 -10.41 6.52
N PRO A 43 -7.63 -9.42 7.40
CA PRO A 43 -8.31 -9.68 8.67
C PRO A 43 -9.66 -10.37 8.49
N LEU A 44 -10.41 -10.02 7.43
CA LEU A 44 -11.71 -10.64 7.18
C LEU A 44 -11.59 -12.12 6.82
N ALA A 45 -10.56 -12.53 6.07
CA ALA A 45 -10.35 -13.95 5.74
C ALA A 45 -10.19 -14.85 6.97
N ARG A 46 -9.78 -14.27 8.12
CA ARG A 46 -9.61 -14.99 9.39
C ARG A 46 -10.92 -15.16 10.17
N ALA A 47 -12.00 -14.53 9.73
CA ALA A 47 -13.29 -14.67 10.39
C ALA A 47 -13.91 -16.03 10.05
N GLU A 48 -14.06 -16.86 11.07
CA GLU A 48 -14.69 -18.19 10.94
C GLU A 48 -16.17 -18.08 10.54
N ARG A 49 -16.81 -16.97 10.94
CA ARG A 49 -18.22 -16.72 10.68
C ARG A 49 -18.53 -15.22 10.65
N VAL A 50 -19.33 -14.82 9.67
CA VAL A 50 -19.84 -13.44 9.49
C VAL A 50 -21.37 -13.51 9.52
N ASP A 51 -22.00 -12.99 10.57
CA ASP A 51 -23.46 -13.02 10.77
C ASP A 51 -24.13 -11.67 10.49
N ASN A 52 -23.35 -10.59 10.43
CA ASN A 52 -23.83 -9.22 10.36
C ASN A 52 -23.66 -8.56 8.98
N TYR A 53 -23.43 -9.35 7.93
CA TYR A 53 -23.46 -8.85 6.58
C TYR A 53 -24.82 -9.13 5.94
N LEU A 54 -25.57 -8.06 5.63
CA LEU A 54 -26.94 -8.16 5.14
C LEU A 54 -27.05 -9.01 3.88
N GLY A 55 -27.91 -10.02 3.90
CA GLY A 55 -28.18 -10.93 2.79
C GLY A 55 -27.30 -12.19 2.76
N LEU A 56 -26.22 -12.24 3.52
CA LEU A 56 -25.31 -13.39 3.59
C LEU A 56 -24.95 -13.77 5.03
N PRO A 57 -25.91 -14.18 5.86
CA PRO A 57 -25.62 -14.59 7.23
C PRO A 57 -24.91 -15.93 7.27
N GLY A 58 -23.93 -16.07 8.16
CA GLY A 58 -23.29 -17.35 8.47
C GLY A 58 -22.20 -17.79 7.50
N VAL A 59 -21.80 -16.96 6.53
CA VAL A 59 -20.67 -17.24 5.64
C VAL A 59 -19.35 -17.05 6.38
N THR A 60 -18.29 -17.73 5.96
CA THR A 60 -16.94 -17.45 6.43
C THR A 60 -16.42 -16.16 5.78
N GLY A 61 -15.45 -15.51 6.43
CA GLY A 61 -14.82 -14.32 5.84
C GLY A 61 -14.11 -14.62 4.52
N THR A 62 -13.55 -15.81 4.37
CA THR A 62 -12.96 -16.31 3.12
C THR A 62 -13.99 -16.40 2.00
N GLU A 63 -15.13 -17.09 2.22
CA GLU A 63 -16.20 -17.21 1.23
C GLU A 63 -16.74 -15.84 0.81
N LEU A 64 -16.90 -14.93 1.76
CA LEU A 64 -17.39 -13.57 1.48
C LEU A 64 -16.42 -12.79 0.60
N LEU A 65 -15.11 -12.84 0.89
CA LEU A 65 -14.09 -12.20 0.08
C LEU A 65 -13.96 -12.80 -1.32
N GLU A 66 -14.07 -14.12 -1.44
CA GLU A 66 -14.07 -14.80 -2.74
C GLU A 66 -15.25 -14.36 -3.62
N GLN A 67 -16.44 -14.24 -3.03
CA GLN A 67 -17.62 -13.74 -3.74
C GLN A 67 -17.42 -12.30 -4.20
N PHE A 68 -16.93 -11.42 -3.34
CA PHE A 68 -16.65 -10.02 -3.69
C PHE A 68 -15.62 -9.90 -4.81
N ARG A 69 -14.53 -10.66 -4.70
CA ARG A 69 -13.46 -10.65 -5.70
C ARG A 69 -13.95 -11.16 -7.05
N ARG A 70 -14.61 -12.30 -7.08
CA ARG A 70 -15.19 -12.87 -8.28
C ARG A 70 -16.12 -11.88 -8.98
N HIS A 71 -17.00 -11.20 -8.23
CA HIS A 71 -17.90 -10.19 -8.78
C HIS A 71 -17.13 -9.05 -9.47
N ALA A 72 -16.07 -8.54 -8.84
CA ALA A 72 -15.24 -7.50 -9.44
C ALA A 72 -14.49 -7.99 -10.69
N GLU A 73 -13.97 -9.23 -10.69
CA GLU A 73 -13.32 -9.87 -11.83
C GLU A 73 -14.27 -10.07 -13.01
N GLU A 74 -15.48 -10.56 -12.76
CA GLU A 74 -16.54 -10.76 -13.78
C GLU A 74 -16.96 -9.45 -14.46
N LEU A 75 -16.91 -8.32 -13.74
CA LEU A 75 -17.13 -6.99 -14.30
C LEU A 75 -15.90 -6.42 -15.03
N GLY A 76 -14.79 -7.12 -15.03
CA GLY A 76 -13.58 -6.75 -15.76
C GLY A 76 -12.67 -5.78 -15.02
N ALA A 77 -12.62 -5.80 -13.68
CA ALA A 77 -11.56 -5.15 -12.93
C ALA A 77 -10.26 -5.94 -13.09
N ASP A 78 -9.15 -5.24 -13.30
CA ASP A 78 -7.81 -5.84 -13.31
C ASP A 78 -7.23 -5.92 -11.88
N PHE A 79 -6.39 -6.93 -11.62
CA PHE A 79 -5.79 -7.17 -10.31
C PHE A 79 -4.28 -7.33 -10.40
N VAL A 80 -3.57 -6.68 -9.49
CA VAL A 80 -2.14 -6.86 -9.28
C VAL A 80 -1.88 -7.20 -7.82
N LEU A 81 -1.23 -8.36 -7.62
CA LEU A 81 -0.75 -8.74 -6.30
C LEU A 81 0.59 -8.09 -6.02
N GLY A 82 0.66 -7.39 -4.92
CA GLY A 82 1.89 -6.77 -4.44
C GLY A 82 1.64 -5.55 -3.59
N ARG A 83 2.71 -5.14 -2.93
CA ARG A 83 2.72 -3.95 -2.09
C ARG A 83 3.06 -2.72 -2.94
N VAL A 84 2.28 -1.66 -2.79
CA VAL A 84 2.68 -0.34 -3.28
C VAL A 84 3.78 0.20 -2.39
N ILE A 85 4.90 0.52 -2.97
CA ILE A 85 6.13 0.95 -2.29
C ILE A 85 6.46 2.41 -2.54
N SER A 86 5.94 2.98 -3.62
CA SER A 86 6.08 4.38 -3.97
C SER A 86 4.83 4.85 -4.71
N LEU A 87 4.48 6.10 -4.50
CA LEU A 87 3.39 6.80 -5.15
C LEU A 87 3.84 8.20 -5.52
N MET A 88 3.72 8.56 -6.79
CA MET A 88 4.02 9.90 -7.29
C MET A 88 2.76 10.50 -7.91
N ALA A 89 2.40 11.70 -7.47
CA ALA A 89 1.31 12.50 -8.04
C ALA A 89 1.89 13.50 -9.05
N TRP A 90 1.87 13.12 -10.33
CA TRP A 90 2.32 13.99 -11.44
C TRP A 90 1.50 13.64 -12.67
N ASN A 91 0.66 14.57 -13.11
CA ASN A 91 -0.27 14.35 -14.21
C ASN A 91 -1.08 13.03 -14.08
N GLY A 92 -1.68 12.83 -12.89
CA GLY A 92 -2.27 11.58 -12.43
C GLY A 92 -1.43 10.93 -11.33
N PHE A 93 -1.55 9.63 -11.16
CA PHE A 93 -0.90 8.87 -10.10
C PHE A 93 -0.06 7.74 -10.71
N HIS A 94 1.20 7.65 -10.30
CA HIS A 94 2.14 6.60 -10.69
C HIS A 94 2.50 5.79 -9.46
N LEU A 95 2.15 4.50 -9.47
CA LEU A 95 2.37 3.59 -8.36
C LEU A 95 3.41 2.55 -8.74
N THR A 96 4.41 2.36 -7.87
CA THR A 96 5.39 1.29 -8.03
C THR A 96 4.97 0.07 -7.20
N VAL A 97 4.88 -1.08 -7.85
CA VAL A 97 4.61 -2.39 -7.24
C VAL A 97 5.68 -3.37 -7.69
N GLY A 98 6.58 -3.75 -6.79
CA GLY A 98 7.79 -4.48 -7.18
C GLY A 98 8.66 -3.65 -8.11
N SER A 99 8.90 -4.14 -9.34
CA SER A 99 9.65 -3.44 -10.40
C SER A 99 8.74 -2.76 -11.44
N GLU A 100 7.43 -2.88 -11.31
CA GLU A 100 6.46 -2.40 -12.29
C GLU A 100 5.86 -1.06 -11.85
N ILE A 101 5.60 -0.18 -12.82
CA ILE A 101 4.89 1.09 -12.61
C ILE A 101 3.50 1.00 -13.22
N TYR A 102 2.50 1.40 -12.46
CA TYR A 102 1.11 1.49 -12.88
C TYR A 102 0.63 2.93 -12.83
N GLU A 103 -0.15 3.34 -13.81
CA GLU A 103 -0.61 4.71 -13.97
C GLU A 103 -2.13 4.79 -13.86
N GLY A 104 -2.63 5.82 -13.18
CA GLY A 104 -4.05 6.10 -13.03
C GLY A 104 -4.37 7.57 -12.94
N GLU A 105 -5.61 7.93 -13.33
CA GLU A 105 -6.10 9.31 -13.26
C GLU A 105 -6.53 9.68 -11.83
N THR A 106 -7.11 8.71 -11.10
CA THR A 106 -7.59 8.86 -9.73
C THR A 106 -7.16 7.67 -8.88
N LEU A 107 -7.20 7.87 -7.57
CA LEU A 107 -6.76 6.89 -6.59
C LEU A 107 -7.83 6.71 -5.51
N ILE A 108 -8.16 5.45 -5.17
CA ILE A 108 -8.98 5.10 -4.01
C ILE A 108 -8.12 4.32 -3.02
N LEU A 109 -7.92 4.89 -1.84
CA LEU A 109 -7.20 4.28 -0.74
C LEU A 109 -8.15 3.41 0.09
N ALA A 110 -7.95 2.10 0.06
CA ALA A 110 -8.74 1.12 0.80
C ALA A 110 -7.86 0.06 1.51
N PRO A 111 -6.72 0.43 2.13
CA PRO A 111 -5.76 -0.52 2.67
C PRO A 111 -6.20 -1.17 3.99
N GLY A 112 -7.39 -0.82 4.50
CA GLY A 112 -7.80 -1.21 5.85
C GLY A 112 -7.05 -0.44 6.94
N VAL A 113 -6.95 -1.02 8.14
CA VAL A 113 -6.19 -0.42 9.24
C VAL A 113 -4.72 -0.80 9.11
N VAL A 114 -3.90 0.14 8.68
CA VAL A 114 -2.43 -0.02 8.66
C VAL A 114 -1.89 0.41 10.02
N ARG A 115 -1.88 -0.51 10.99
CA ARG A 115 -1.27 -0.28 12.31
C ARG A 115 0.19 -0.69 12.27
N GLN A 116 1.07 0.28 12.07
CA GLN A 116 2.50 0.03 12.13
C GLN A 116 3.15 1.08 13.02
N ALA A 117 3.52 0.66 14.23
CA ALA A 117 4.41 1.46 15.05
C ALA A 117 5.72 1.65 14.28
N LYS A 118 6.13 2.89 14.11
CA LYS A 118 7.43 3.23 13.53
C LYS A 118 8.52 2.99 14.59
N TYR A 119 9.67 2.58 14.09
CA TYR A 119 10.85 2.48 14.94
C TYR A 119 11.41 3.88 15.26
N PRO A 120 12.03 4.10 16.43
CA PRO A 120 12.79 5.31 16.65
C PRO A 120 13.79 5.55 15.52
N GLY A 121 13.86 6.78 15.00
CA GLY A 121 14.70 7.16 13.87
C GLY A 121 14.13 6.84 12.48
N GLU A 122 13.11 6.00 12.37
CA GLU A 122 12.56 5.58 11.07
C GLU A 122 12.09 6.76 10.21
N THR A 123 11.28 7.64 10.78
CA THR A 123 10.77 8.81 10.05
C THR A 123 11.86 9.83 9.78
N GLU A 124 12.78 10.00 10.73
CA GLU A 124 13.89 10.94 10.62
C GLU A 124 14.83 10.61 9.46
N TYR A 125 15.15 9.31 9.30
CA TYR A 125 16.11 8.85 8.28
C TYR A 125 15.44 8.31 7.01
N LEU A 126 14.13 8.42 6.84
CA LEU A 126 13.44 8.02 5.61
C LEU A 126 13.98 8.83 4.42
N GLY A 127 14.46 8.12 3.37
CA GLY A 127 15.15 8.71 2.24
C GLY A 127 16.60 9.16 2.54
N ARG A 128 17.06 9.04 3.81
CA ARG A 128 18.43 9.34 4.23
C ARG A 128 19.11 8.12 4.85
N GLY A 129 18.85 6.95 4.28
CA GLY A 129 19.36 5.66 4.72
C GLY A 129 18.27 4.68 5.12
N VAL A 130 17.06 5.12 5.44
CA VAL A 130 15.89 4.24 5.59
C VAL A 130 15.15 4.14 4.27
N SER A 131 14.80 2.91 3.87
CA SER A 131 13.98 2.60 2.70
C SER A 131 12.93 1.53 3.03
N TYR A 132 11.81 1.59 2.31
CA TYR A 132 10.76 0.57 2.35
C TYR A 132 10.78 -0.36 1.12
N CYS A 133 11.74 -0.17 0.21
CA CYS A 133 11.79 -0.84 -1.07
C CYS A 133 13.21 -1.31 -1.43
N ALA A 134 13.45 -2.62 -1.35
CA ALA A 134 14.73 -3.19 -1.74
C ALA A 134 15.01 -3.03 -3.26
N THR A 135 13.98 -3.20 -4.09
CA THR A 135 14.12 -3.13 -5.55
C THR A 135 14.32 -1.70 -6.07
N CYS A 136 13.78 -0.68 -5.36
CA CYS A 136 13.94 0.73 -5.73
C CYS A 136 15.33 1.25 -5.39
N ASP A 137 15.76 1.04 -4.15
CA ASP A 137 16.92 1.73 -3.59
C ASP A 137 18.14 0.84 -3.42
N GLY A 138 17.99 -0.49 -3.59
CA GLY A 138 19.06 -1.45 -3.32
C GLY A 138 20.35 -1.17 -4.09
N MET A 139 20.25 -0.70 -5.34
CA MET A 139 21.42 -0.36 -6.15
C MET A 139 22.27 0.77 -5.55
N LEU A 140 21.70 1.69 -4.76
CA LEU A 140 22.42 2.78 -4.09
C LEU A 140 23.35 2.26 -2.98
N TYR A 141 23.12 1.03 -2.54
CA TYR A 141 23.84 0.38 -1.45
C TYR A 141 24.76 -0.76 -1.90
N ARG A 142 24.98 -0.89 -3.20
CA ARG A 142 25.89 -1.90 -3.74
C ARG A 142 27.27 -1.79 -3.08
N GLY A 143 27.79 -2.92 -2.57
CA GLY A 143 29.06 -2.98 -1.86
C GLY A 143 29.04 -2.44 -0.43
N LYS A 144 27.90 -1.94 0.07
CA LYS A 144 27.77 -1.36 1.39
C LYS A 144 27.06 -2.31 2.38
N PRO A 145 27.33 -2.17 3.68
CA PRO A 145 26.57 -2.88 4.69
C PRO A 145 25.13 -2.31 4.81
N VAL A 146 24.16 -3.20 4.82
CA VAL A 146 22.74 -2.85 4.98
C VAL A 146 22.07 -3.78 6.00
N ALA A 147 21.14 -3.24 6.77
CA ALA A 147 20.29 -4.03 7.64
C ALA A 147 18.89 -4.16 7.01
N VAL A 148 18.33 -5.37 7.04
CA VAL A 148 16.95 -5.64 6.67
C VAL A 148 16.14 -5.89 7.92
N VAL A 149 15.11 -5.09 8.15
CA VAL A 149 14.11 -5.31 9.19
C VAL A 149 12.91 -6.02 8.56
N GLY A 150 12.84 -7.34 8.74
CA GLY A 150 11.82 -8.18 8.13
C GLY A 150 10.51 -8.18 8.94
N ARG A 151 9.44 -7.66 8.32
CA ARG A 151 8.08 -7.57 8.89
C ARG A 151 7.02 -8.10 7.93
N SER A 152 7.43 -8.65 6.79
CA SER A 152 6.56 -9.26 5.78
C SER A 152 7.03 -10.66 5.42
N GLY A 153 6.13 -11.46 4.86
CA GLY A 153 6.47 -12.79 4.35
C GLY A 153 7.47 -12.76 3.19
N ASP A 154 7.51 -11.67 2.42
CA ASP A 154 8.41 -11.49 1.29
C ASP A 154 9.78 -10.91 1.69
N ALA A 155 9.96 -10.43 2.92
CA ALA A 155 11.19 -9.80 3.37
C ALA A 155 12.45 -10.67 3.20
N PRO A 156 12.43 -11.99 3.41
CA PRO A 156 13.59 -12.84 3.14
C PRO A 156 14.02 -12.82 1.67
N ARG A 157 13.07 -12.87 0.74
CA ARG A 157 13.36 -12.80 -0.71
C ARG A 157 13.95 -11.45 -1.11
N GLU A 158 13.44 -10.35 -0.52
CA GLU A 158 13.99 -9.02 -0.74
C GLU A 158 15.40 -8.88 -0.14
N ALA A 159 15.70 -9.54 0.98
CA ALA A 159 17.04 -9.61 1.55
C ALA A 159 18.01 -10.36 0.61
N SER A 160 17.60 -11.50 0.04
CA SER A 160 18.36 -12.23 -0.98
C SER A 160 18.62 -11.37 -2.22
N TYR A 161 17.63 -10.59 -2.64
CA TYR A 161 17.79 -9.65 -3.75
C TYR A 161 18.89 -8.60 -3.45
N LEU A 162 18.84 -7.94 -2.27
CA LEU A 162 19.89 -7.00 -1.86
C LEU A 162 21.29 -7.65 -1.85
N LYS A 163 21.38 -8.88 -1.34
CA LYS A 163 22.62 -9.65 -1.38
C LYS A 163 23.08 -9.90 -2.82
N SER A 164 22.19 -10.26 -3.73
CA SER A 164 22.50 -10.48 -5.16
C SER A 164 23.01 -9.22 -5.86
N LEU A 165 22.64 -8.04 -5.38
CA LEU A 165 23.20 -6.75 -5.83
C LEU A 165 24.61 -6.48 -5.30
N GLY A 166 25.13 -7.33 -4.40
CA GLY A 166 26.43 -7.17 -3.77
C GLY A 166 26.40 -6.37 -2.47
N CYS A 167 25.22 -6.14 -1.86
CA CYS A 167 25.12 -5.55 -0.52
C CYS A 167 25.58 -6.56 0.55
N GLN A 168 26.17 -6.07 1.63
CA GLN A 168 26.50 -6.87 2.82
C GLN A 168 25.29 -6.85 3.73
N VAL A 169 24.40 -7.85 3.61
CA VAL A 169 23.11 -7.88 4.26
C VAL A 169 23.18 -8.51 5.64
N VAL A 170 22.58 -7.86 6.65
CA VAL A 170 22.23 -8.43 7.95
C VAL A 170 20.70 -8.38 8.10
N TYR A 171 20.08 -9.48 8.50
CA TYR A 171 18.64 -9.56 8.68
C TYR A 171 18.27 -9.51 10.16
N ALA A 172 17.37 -8.60 10.55
CA ALA A 172 16.91 -8.42 11.93
C ALA A 172 15.40 -8.68 12.04
N ALA A 173 14.99 -9.56 12.95
CA ALA A 173 13.59 -9.83 13.28
C ALA A 173 13.47 -10.52 14.64
N ALA A 174 12.22 -10.61 15.17
CA ALA A 174 11.96 -11.34 16.43
C ALA A 174 12.21 -12.84 16.33
N LYS A 175 12.05 -13.43 15.13
CA LYS A 175 12.31 -14.84 14.84
C LYS A 175 12.93 -14.98 13.44
N ARG A 176 13.90 -15.90 13.29
CA ARG A 176 14.47 -16.21 11.99
C ARG A 176 13.40 -16.81 11.06
N PRO A 177 13.14 -16.24 9.88
CA PRO A 177 12.27 -16.87 8.88
C PRO A 177 12.89 -18.16 8.33
N GLU A 178 12.08 -19.17 8.10
CA GLU A 178 12.54 -20.44 7.50
C GLU A 178 13.05 -20.28 6.06
N THR A 179 12.52 -19.26 5.35
CA THR A 179 12.87 -18.97 3.96
C THR A 179 14.09 -18.04 3.82
N LEU A 180 14.70 -17.59 4.94
CA LEU A 180 15.90 -16.78 4.90
C LEU A 180 17.11 -17.66 4.56
N GLU A 181 17.89 -17.27 3.54
CA GLU A 181 19.13 -17.95 3.15
C GLU A 181 20.07 -18.14 4.36
N GLU A 182 20.69 -19.31 4.46
CA GLU A 182 21.52 -19.67 5.63
C GLU A 182 22.73 -18.76 5.82
N ASP A 183 23.29 -18.30 4.73
CA ASP A 183 24.47 -17.43 4.70
C ASP A 183 24.19 -15.93 4.89
N ILE A 184 22.89 -15.53 5.01
CA ILE A 184 22.55 -14.19 5.46
C ILE A 184 22.60 -14.16 6.99
N PRO A 185 23.51 -13.34 7.59
CA PRO A 185 23.59 -13.15 9.03
C PRO A 185 22.22 -12.72 9.60
N PHE A 186 21.81 -13.36 10.68
CA PHE A 186 20.55 -13.07 11.35
C PHE A 186 20.80 -12.56 12.77
N VAL A 187 20.12 -11.48 13.11
CA VAL A 187 20.07 -10.91 14.44
C VAL A 187 18.66 -11.00 14.98
N GLN A 188 18.48 -11.79 16.03
CA GLN A 188 17.21 -11.79 16.75
C GLN A 188 17.10 -10.54 17.62
N ALA A 189 16.03 -9.77 17.44
CA ALA A 189 15.79 -8.57 18.23
C ALA A 189 14.30 -8.27 18.37
N ASN A 190 13.93 -7.77 19.54
CA ASN A 190 12.57 -7.33 19.87
C ASN A 190 12.45 -5.79 19.86
N ARG A 191 13.54 -5.08 20.13
CA ARG A 191 13.60 -3.62 20.08
C ARG A 191 14.61 -3.20 19.02
N LEU A 192 14.15 -2.34 18.12
CA LEU A 192 14.97 -1.81 17.05
C LEU A 192 14.91 -0.28 17.09
N GLU A 193 16.05 0.35 16.87
CA GLU A 193 16.20 1.80 16.75
C GLU A 193 17.18 2.11 15.61
N ILE A 194 16.91 3.14 14.85
CA ILE A 194 17.74 3.55 13.72
C ILE A 194 18.48 4.81 14.16
N THR A 195 19.79 4.78 14.02
CA THR A 195 20.66 5.87 14.47
C THR A 195 21.58 6.35 13.36
N GLY A 196 21.98 7.61 13.46
CA GLY A 196 22.87 8.24 12.50
C GLY A 196 23.12 9.70 12.84
N ALA A 197 23.75 10.40 11.90
CA ALA A 197 23.91 11.85 11.94
C ALA A 197 23.07 12.50 10.83
N GLN A 198 23.65 12.74 9.65
CA GLN A 198 22.90 13.23 8.49
C GLN A 198 22.21 12.07 7.75
N THR A 199 22.80 10.88 7.81
CA THR A 199 22.31 9.63 7.22
C THR A 199 22.44 8.53 8.27
N VAL A 200 21.79 7.38 8.00
CA VAL A 200 21.89 6.18 8.83
C VAL A 200 23.36 5.75 8.98
N THR A 201 23.73 5.39 10.20
CA THR A 201 25.06 4.79 10.50
C THR A 201 24.95 3.45 11.20
N ALA A 202 23.83 3.15 11.88
CA ALA A 202 23.60 1.87 12.52
C ALA A 202 22.09 1.56 12.71
N LEU A 203 21.78 0.26 12.73
CA LEU A 203 20.57 -0.29 13.34
C LEU A 203 20.93 -0.80 14.73
N VAL A 204 20.30 -0.28 15.78
CA VAL A 204 20.49 -0.75 17.15
C VAL A 204 19.45 -1.83 17.45
N ALA A 205 19.92 -3.05 17.73
CA ALA A 205 19.10 -4.22 18.02
C ALA A 205 19.25 -4.62 19.49
N ASP A 206 18.19 -4.48 20.29
CA ASP A 206 18.19 -4.71 21.75
C ASP A 206 19.39 -4.05 22.47
N GLY A 207 19.76 -2.85 22.03
CA GLY A 207 20.87 -2.06 22.57
C GLY A 207 22.24 -2.31 21.94
N ALA A 208 22.37 -3.31 21.06
CA ALA A 208 23.61 -3.62 20.34
C ALA A 208 23.62 -2.96 18.95
N PRO A 209 24.60 -2.12 18.59
CA PRO A 209 24.66 -1.47 17.29
C PRO A 209 25.13 -2.44 16.20
N ILE A 210 24.41 -2.45 15.08
CA ILE A 210 24.77 -3.11 13.84
C ILE A 210 25.17 -2.00 12.85
N PRO A 211 26.45 -1.78 12.58
CA PRO A 211 26.88 -0.75 11.63
C PRO A 211 26.32 -1.01 10.26
N CYS A 212 25.68 -0.02 9.67
CA CYS A 212 25.12 -0.11 8.31
C CYS A 212 24.97 1.27 7.69
N SER A 213 24.99 1.31 6.36
CA SER A 213 24.76 2.53 5.59
C SER A 213 23.29 2.71 5.18
N GLY A 214 22.49 1.65 5.34
CA GLY A 214 21.06 1.66 5.03
C GLY A 214 20.28 0.64 5.84
N VAL A 215 19.03 0.96 6.12
CA VAL A 215 18.05 0.08 6.79
C VAL A 215 16.84 -0.08 5.89
N PHE A 216 16.59 -1.29 5.45
CA PHE A 216 15.41 -1.65 4.65
C PHE A 216 14.34 -2.24 5.55
N ILE A 217 13.25 -1.49 5.76
CA ILE A 217 12.14 -1.92 6.61
C ILE A 217 11.04 -2.50 5.71
N LEU A 218 10.99 -3.82 5.63
CA LEU A 218 10.15 -4.55 4.69
C LEU A 218 8.88 -5.06 5.38
N ARG A 219 7.81 -4.27 5.29
CA ARG A 219 6.46 -4.53 5.85
C ARG A 219 5.49 -4.99 4.77
N ASP A 220 4.36 -5.58 5.17
CA ASP A 220 3.30 -6.00 4.22
C ASP A 220 2.60 -4.83 3.53
N ALA A 221 2.59 -3.65 4.15
CA ALA A 221 2.04 -2.44 3.55
C ALA A 221 2.84 -1.21 3.97
N VAL A 222 2.88 -0.20 3.10
CA VAL A 222 3.34 1.15 3.43
C VAL A 222 2.11 1.97 3.84
N ALA A 223 2.22 2.77 4.90
CA ALA A 223 1.11 3.59 5.32
C ALA A 223 0.74 4.61 4.23
N PRO A 224 -0.55 4.87 3.97
CA PRO A 224 -0.96 5.85 2.97
C PRO A 224 -0.34 7.24 3.17
N THR A 225 -0.14 7.64 4.43
CA THR A 225 0.52 8.91 4.79
C THR A 225 2.02 8.96 4.48
N ASP A 226 2.67 7.80 4.36
CA ASP A 226 4.06 7.73 3.90
C ASP A 226 4.15 7.74 2.37
N LEU A 227 3.10 7.25 1.69
CA LEU A 227 2.98 7.31 0.22
C LEU A 227 2.55 8.70 -0.26
N LEU A 228 1.65 9.37 0.49
CA LEU A 228 1.11 10.70 0.21
C LEU A 228 1.16 11.54 1.49
N PRO A 229 2.27 12.24 1.78
CA PRO A 229 2.42 13.04 2.99
C PRO A 229 1.42 14.20 3.14
N GLN A 230 0.75 14.59 2.04
CA GLN A 230 -0.26 15.65 2.02
C GLN A 230 -1.63 15.20 2.53
N LEU A 231 -1.81 13.89 2.80
CA LEU A 231 -3.06 13.37 3.34
C LEU A 231 -3.30 13.90 4.76
N GLU A 232 -4.41 14.57 4.96
CA GLU A 232 -4.85 14.94 6.29
C GLU A 232 -5.39 13.71 7.04
N THR A 233 -4.99 13.59 8.29
CA THR A 233 -5.46 12.53 9.19
C THR A 233 -6.07 13.11 10.45
N ARG A 234 -7.00 12.37 11.03
CA ARG A 234 -7.56 12.63 12.36
C ARG A 234 -7.63 11.31 13.13
N GLU A 235 -7.07 11.27 14.33
CA GLU A 235 -7.09 10.07 15.19
C GLU A 235 -6.55 8.81 14.48
N ASN A 236 -5.48 8.97 13.69
CA ASN A 236 -4.85 7.93 12.85
C ASN A 236 -5.74 7.40 11.69
N ALA A 237 -6.85 8.06 11.38
CA ALA A 237 -7.68 7.76 10.22
C ALA A 237 -7.49 8.83 9.13
N ILE A 238 -7.60 8.44 7.86
CA ILE A 238 -7.59 9.39 6.74
C ILE A 238 -8.87 10.22 6.83
N ARG A 239 -8.70 11.55 6.87
CA ARG A 239 -9.84 12.47 6.86
C ARG A 239 -10.49 12.47 5.48
N VAL A 240 -11.80 12.21 5.46
CA VAL A 240 -12.62 12.29 4.25
C VAL A 240 -13.88 13.12 4.53
N ASP A 241 -14.45 13.66 3.47
CA ASP A 241 -15.79 14.24 3.50
C ASP A 241 -16.88 13.19 3.23
N ARG A 242 -18.13 13.61 3.05
CA ARG A 242 -19.24 12.71 2.75
C ARG A 242 -19.15 12.02 1.39
N SER A 243 -18.38 12.56 0.48
CA SER A 243 -18.10 11.99 -0.84
C SER A 243 -16.88 11.08 -0.84
N MET A 244 -16.33 10.77 0.33
CA MET A 244 -15.08 10.01 0.51
C MET A 244 -13.86 10.70 -0.12
N SER A 245 -13.93 12.00 -0.43
CA SER A 245 -12.81 12.79 -0.91
C SER A 245 -11.84 13.11 0.22
N THR A 246 -10.54 12.97 -0.06
CA THR A 246 -9.46 13.34 0.86
C THR A 246 -9.04 14.80 0.67
N SER A 247 -8.03 15.25 1.43
CA SER A 247 -7.38 16.56 1.23
C SER A 247 -6.61 16.67 -0.10
N VAL A 248 -6.34 15.55 -0.77
CA VAL A 248 -5.58 15.50 -2.02
C VAL A 248 -6.53 15.36 -3.21
N PRO A 249 -6.55 16.30 -4.17
CA PRO A 249 -7.43 16.22 -5.34
C PRO A 249 -7.25 14.93 -6.14
N GLY A 250 -8.36 14.28 -6.50
CA GLY A 250 -8.34 13.00 -7.22
C GLY A 250 -7.99 11.79 -6.37
N VAL A 251 -7.82 11.96 -5.06
CA VAL A 251 -7.61 10.88 -4.09
C VAL A 251 -8.81 10.76 -3.17
N PHE A 252 -9.35 9.55 -3.09
CA PHE A 252 -10.47 9.16 -2.24
C PHE A 252 -10.01 8.10 -1.24
N ALA A 253 -10.73 7.91 -0.14
CA ALA A 253 -10.42 6.84 0.80
C ALA A 253 -11.70 6.18 1.32
N ALA A 254 -11.64 4.87 1.58
CA ALA A 254 -12.80 4.10 2.00
C ALA A 254 -12.43 2.91 2.90
N GLY A 255 -13.35 2.52 3.76
CA GLY A 255 -13.19 1.40 4.66
C GLY A 255 -12.50 1.78 5.97
N ASP A 256 -11.83 0.82 6.58
CA ASP A 256 -11.29 0.98 7.94
C ASP A 256 -10.20 2.06 8.06
N CYS A 257 -9.56 2.42 6.96
CA CYS A 257 -8.58 3.52 6.94
C CYS A 257 -9.19 4.91 7.19
N THR A 258 -10.52 5.05 7.05
CA THR A 258 -11.26 6.30 7.33
C THR A 258 -11.79 6.36 8.77
N GLY A 259 -11.55 5.34 9.57
CA GLY A 259 -11.99 5.24 10.97
C GLY A 259 -13.16 4.28 11.18
N GLY A 260 -13.65 4.24 12.41
CA GLY A 260 -14.72 3.33 12.81
C GLY A 260 -16.13 3.75 12.34
N PRO A 261 -17.09 2.81 12.45
CA PRO A 261 -16.95 1.44 12.93
C PRO A 261 -16.25 0.51 11.93
N LEU A 262 -15.43 -0.43 12.42
CA LEU A 262 -14.71 -1.39 11.58
C LEU A 262 -15.65 -2.54 11.20
N GLN A 263 -16.45 -2.34 10.16
CA GLN A 263 -17.51 -3.24 9.72
C GLN A 263 -17.47 -3.44 8.20
N VAL A 264 -17.72 -4.67 7.76
CA VAL A 264 -17.76 -5.00 6.32
C VAL A 264 -18.79 -4.15 5.58
N SER A 265 -20.00 -3.98 6.15
CA SER A 265 -21.07 -3.19 5.53
C SER A 265 -20.70 -1.71 5.37
N LYS A 266 -19.99 -1.11 6.36
CA LYS A 266 -19.47 0.26 6.28
C LYS A 266 -18.42 0.34 5.18
N ALA A 267 -17.47 -0.60 5.14
CA ALA A 267 -16.41 -0.63 4.14
C ALA A 267 -16.97 -0.75 2.72
N VAL A 268 -17.95 -1.62 2.50
CA VAL A 268 -18.65 -1.78 1.21
C VAL A 268 -19.38 -0.50 0.81
N GLY A 269 -20.11 0.13 1.74
CA GLY A 269 -20.83 1.38 1.49
C GLY A 269 -19.89 2.54 1.12
N GLU A 270 -18.81 2.71 1.86
CA GLU A 270 -17.83 3.76 1.56
C GLU A 270 -17.09 3.50 0.25
N GLY A 271 -16.76 2.24 -0.08
CA GLY A 271 -16.15 1.88 -1.36
C GLY A 271 -17.02 2.28 -2.55
N LEU A 272 -18.34 2.03 -2.46
CA LEU A 272 -19.32 2.49 -3.45
C LEU A 272 -19.26 4.02 -3.60
N VAL A 273 -19.36 4.77 -2.49
CA VAL A 273 -19.36 6.24 -2.53
C VAL A 273 -18.06 6.79 -3.12
N ALA A 274 -16.90 6.26 -2.69
CA ALA A 274 -15.60 6.66 -3.21
C ALA A 274 -15.50 6.47 -4.74
N ALA A 275 -15.97 5.34 -5.25
CA ALA A 275 -15.94 5.05 -6.67
C ALA A 275 -16.86 5.96 -7.50
N LEU A 276 -18.07 6.24 -7.00
CA LEU A 276 -18.99 7.18 -7.67
C LEU A 276 -18.40 8.58 -7.70
N SER A 277 -17.80 9.03 -6.61
CA SER A 277 -17.14 10.34 -6.53
C SER A 277 -15.92 10.44 -7.44
N ALA A 278 -15.10 9.36 -7.51
CA ALA A 278 -13.97 9.29 -8.42
C ALA A 278 -14.42 9.35 -9.89
N ALA A 279 -15.49 8.63 -10.24
CA ALA A 279 -16.04 8.66 -11.60
C ALA A 279 -16.55 10.06 -11.95
N GLU A 280 -17.28 10.72 -11.06
CA GLU A 280 -17.77 12.10 -11.26
C GLU A 280 -16.62 13.11 -11.39
N TYR A 281 -15.56 12.97 -10.59
CA TYR A 281 -14.36 13.79 -10.70
C TYR A 281 -13.71 13.68 -12.08
N LEU A 282 -13.63 12.47 -12.64
CA LEU A 282 -13.09 12.22 -13.97
C LEU A 282 -13.98 12.82 -15.07
N ASP A 283 -15.30 12.67 -14.96
CA ASP A 283 -16.25 13.19 -15.95
C ASP A 283 -16.21 14.72 -16.01
N ARG A 284 -16.07 15.38 -14.88
CA ARG A 284 -15.90 16.87 -14.82
C ARG A 284 -14.60 17.32 -15.50
N ARG A 285 -13.47 16.64 -15.25
CA ARG A 285 -12.19 16.97 -15.89
C ARG A 285 -12.20 16.73 -17.40
N GLY A 286 -12.91 15.72 -17.88
CA GLY A 286 -13.06 15.46 -19.32
C GLY A 286 -13.96 16.47 -20.03
N SER A 287 -14.79 17.21 -19.31
CA SER A 287 -15.69 18.26 -19.83
C SER A 287 -15.10 19.67 -19.79
N GLU A 288 -13.99 19.89 -19.09
CA GLU A 288 -13.29 21.19 -19.11
C GLU A 288 -12.52 21.33 -20.45
N PRO A 289 -12.70 22.43 -21.19
CA PRO A 289 -11.91 22.68 -22.40
C PRO A 289 -10.42 22.81 -22.01
N PRO A 290 -9.49 22.35 -22.88
CA PRO A 290 -8.06 22.43 -22.59
C PRO A 290 -7.68 23.86 -22.23
N ALA A 291 -7.06 24.03 -21.06
CA ALA A 291 -6.57 25.34 -20.60
C ALA A 291 -5.57 25.89 -21.65
N GLY A 292 -6.01 26.84 -22.45
CA GLY A 292 -5.18 27.45 -23.51
C GLY A 292 -5.91 27.95 -24.75
N ALA A 293 -7.21 27.68 -24.89
CA ALA A 293 -7.99 28.31 -25.98
C ALA A 293 -8.52 29.70 -25.53
N SER A 294 -7.63 30.63 -25.29
CA SER A 294 -8.02 32.05 -25.27
C SER A 294 -8.38 32.47 -26.68
N SER A 295 -9.68 32.74 -26.89
CA SER A 295 -10.21 33.38 -28.08
C SER A 295 -9.43 34.65 -28.38
N GLY A 296 -8.54 34.59 -29.36
CA GLY A 296 -8.09 35.78 -30.06
C GLY A 296 -9.24 36.33 -30.91
N THR A 297 -9.80 37.43 -30.52
CA THR A 297 -10.51 38.37 -31.36
C THR A 297 -9.86 39.73 -31.17
#